data_b99c40b896b9da19aa5793c24be6e17c
#
_entry.id   b99c40b896b9da19aa5793c24be6e17c
#
_cell.length_a   1.000
_cell.length_b   1.000
_cell.length_c   1.000
_cell.angle_alpha   90.00
_cell.angle_beta   90.00
_cell.angle_gamma   90.00
#
_symmetry.space_group_name_H-M   'P 1'
#
loop_
_entity.id
_entity.type
_entity.pdbx_description
1 polymer ?
#
loop_
_entity_poly.entity_id
_entity_poly.type
_entity_poly.pdbx_seq_one_letter_code
_entity_poly.pdbx_strand_id
1 'polypeptide(L)'
;MFKKLLLGAATVALMLTNPVAAQELKEINFGIISTESSTNLKSDWQPILEAMSKKTGMKVNAFFASDYAGIIEGMRFNKVQVAWFGNKSAMEAVDRASGEVFAQMANADGTKGYYSHLIVHKDSPLQSLDDVLKKGKDLSFGNGDPNSTSGFLVPSYYVFSLNKADPKTLFKVTRTANHEANAMAVANKQVDVATNNSENLEKVREHAPAKYSEIRVVWTSPLIPSDPLVMRKDLPEASKAKVRDFFLTYGQGGQQEKDALMKLSKLSGFIPSTNSQLIPIRQLELFKSRNKVEADANMAAADKQTKLADIDKQLSALAAAK
;
A
#
# COMPACT_ATOMS: atom_id res chain seq x y z
N MET A 1 -88.48 -13.91 -1.46
CA MET A 1 -87.21 -14.41 -2.00
C MET A 1 -86.37 -13.26 -2.52
N PHE A 2 -85.46 -12.70 -1.72
CA PHE A 2 -84.55 -11.66 -2.15
C PHE A 2 -83.13 -12.16 -2.00
N LYS A 3 -82.42 -12.37 -3.14
CA LYS A 3 -81.03 -12.65 -3.18
C LYS A 3 -80.23 -11.35 -3.04
N LYS A 4 -79.47 -11.20 -1.96
CA LYS A 4 -78.54 -10.10 -1.80
C LYS A 4 -77.20 -10.50 -2.47
N LEU A 5 -76.79 -9.77 -3.50
CA LEU A 5 -75.46 -9.82 -4.08
C LEU A 5 -74.52 -8.96 -3.22
N LEU A 6 -73.45 -9.56 -2.66
CA LEU A 6 -72.39 -8.91 -2.01
C LEU A 6 -71.26 -8.67 -3.06
N LEU A 7 -71.06 -7.39 -3.45
CA LEU A 7 -69.85 -6.99 -4.20
C LEU A 7 -68.69 -6.83 -3.23
N GLY A 8 -67.73 -7.71 -3.31
CA GLY A 8 -66.45 -7.56 -2.62
C GLY A 8 -65.53 -6.62 -3.42
N ALA A 9 -65.22 -5.44 -2.90
CA ALA A 9 -64.19 -4.56 -3.43
C ALA A 9 -62.81 -5.04 -2.97
N ALA A 10 -62.02 -5.60 -3.87
CA ALA A 10 -60.63 -5.95 -3.64
C ALA A 10 -59.78 -4.66 -3.80
N THR A 11 -59.34 -4.08 -2.68
CA THR A 11 -58.40 -2.96 -2.67
C THR A 11 -56.98 -3.52 -2.89
N VAL A 12 -56.45 -3.36 -4.11
CA VAL A 12 -55.07 -3.67 -4.43
C VAL A 12 -54.20 -2.53 -3.86
N ALA A 13 -53.55 -2.76 -2.71
CA ALA A 13 -52.52 -1.85 -2.18
C ALA A 13 -51.27 -1.98 -3.05
N LEU A 14 -51.05 -1.04 -3.97
CA LEU A 14 -49.73 -0.85 -4.62
C LEU A 14 -48.75 -0.41 -3.54
N MET A 15 -47.91 -1.35 -3.06
CA MET A 15 -46.72 -1.01 -2.31
C MET A 15 -45.75 -0.34 -3.29
N LEU A 16 -45.71 1.00 -3.27
CA LEU A 16 -44.63 1.80 -3.86
C LEU A 16 -43.34 1.50 -3.06
N THR A 17 -42.55 0.55 -3.53
CA THR A 17 -41.18 0.38 -3.07
C THR A 17 -40.38 1.58 -3.60
N ASN A 18 -40.34 2.66 -2.80
CA ASN A 18 -39.34 3.69 -3.03
C ASN A 18 -37.98 3.02 -2.98
N PRO A 19 -37.13 3.11 -4.03
CA PRO A 19 -35.77 2.70 -3.90
C PRO A 19 -35.16 3.56 -2.79
N VAL A 20 -34.76 2.97 -1.69
CA VAL A 20 -33.93 3.63 -0.68
C VAL A 20 -32.64 3.99 -1.42
N ALA A 21 -32.57 5.20 -1.96
CA ALA A 21 -31.33 5.73 -2.49
C ALA A 21 -30.33 5.67 -1.34
N ALA A 22 -29.31 4.85 -1.48
CA ALA A 22 -28.27 4.70 -0.45
C ALA A 22 -27.77 6.11 -0.11
N GLN A 23 -27.96 6.54 1.14
CA GLN A 23 -27.67 7.88 1.59
C GLN A 23 -26.19 8.19 1.39
N GLU A 24 -25.88 9.24 0.66
CA GLU A 24 -24.49 9.71 0.47
C GLU A 24 -23.81 9.92 1.84
N LEU A 25 -22.51 9.62 1.89
CA LEU A 25 -21.70 9.88 3.08
C LEU A 25 -21.57 11.38 3.30
N LYS A 26 -21.69 11.80 4.55
CA LYS A 26 -21.42 13.18 4.96
C LYS A 26 -19.95 13.38 5.35
N GLU A 27 -19.27 12.31 5.70
CA GLU A 27 -17.91 12.31 6.22
C GLU A 27 -17.13 11.10 5.73
N ILE A 28 -15.85 11.31 5.42
CA ILE A 28 -14.86 10.28 5.04
C ILE A 28 -13.62 10.44 5.90
N ASN A 29 -13.14 9.34 6.46
CA ASN A 29 -11.80 9.25 7.00
C ASN A 29 -10.87 8.67 5.92
N PHE A 30 -9.88 9.46 5.53
CA PHE A 30 -8.86 9.08 4.56
C PHE A 30 -7.62 8.55 5.29
N GLY A 31 -7.34 7.26 5.14
CA GLY A 31 -6.20 6.58 5.75
C GLY A 31 -4.90 6.88 5.01
N ILE A 32 -3.84 7.12 5.77
CA ILE A 32 -2.50 7.41 5.24
C ILE A 32 -1.52 6.47 5.93
N ILE A 33 -0.86 5.58 5.16
CA ILE A 33 0.13 4.65 5.73
C ILE A 33 1.35 5.40 6.27
N SER A 34 1.94 4.88 7.36
CA SER A 34 3.00 5.53 8.14
C SER A 34 4.39 5.36 7.52
N THR A 35 4.61 5.87 6.32
CA THR A 35 5.92 5.82 5.63
C THR A 35 6.97 6.70 6.29
N GLU A 36 6.53 7.76 6.95
CA GLU A 36 7.31 8.78 7.64
C GLU A 36 6.54 9.35 8.84
N SER A 37 7.00 10.44 9.43
CA SER A 37 6.31 11.08 10.55
C SER A 37 4.91 11.55 10.16
N SER A 38 3.94 11.44 11.09
CA SER A 38 2.57 11.90 10.85
C SER A 38 2.49 13.41 10.58
N THR A 39 3.45 14.18 11.07
CA THR A 39 3.56 15.63 10.80
C THR A 39 3.87 15.89 9.33
N ASN A 40 4.85 15.19 8.77
CA ASN A 40 5.21 15.31 7.35
C ASN A 40 4.06 14.85 6.46
N LEU A 41 3.53 13.65 6.72
CA LEU A 41 2.39 13.09 5.99
C LEU A 41 1.18 14.02 6.02
N LYS A 42 0.86 14.61 7.19
CA LYS A 42 -0.22 15.59 7.30
C LYS A 42 0.03 16.82 6.43
N SER A 43 1.24 17.39 6.49
CA SER A 43 1.63 18.56 5.68
C SER A 43 1.49 18.32 4.17
N ASP A 44 1.82 17.11 3.72
CA ASP A 44 1.82 16.75 2.31
C ASP A 44 0.41 16.42 1.79
N TRP A 45 -0.40 15.71 2.57
CA TRP A 45 -1.75 15.31 2.18
C TRP A 45 -2.82 16.37 2.42
N GLN A 46 -2.63 17.28 3.39
CA GLN A 46 -3.65 18.25 3.78
C GLN A 46 -4.23 19.06 2.62
N PRO A 47 -3.44 19.64 1.68
CA PRO A 47 -3.99 20.40 0.56
C PRO A 47 -4.94 19.58 -0.33
N ILE A 48 -4.61 18.28 -0.53
CA ILE A 48 -5.40 17.36 -1.35
C ILE A 48 -6.71 17.01 -0.64
N LEU A 49 -6.65 16.72 0.67
CA LEU A 49 -7.85 16.36 1.46
C LEU A 49 -8.81 17.54 1.65
N GLU A 50 -8.28 18.75 1.79
CA GLU A 50 -9.09 19.98 1.83
C GLU A 50 -9.80 20.23 0.48
N ALA A 51 -9.08 20.06 -0.64
CA ALA A 51 -9.66 20.15 -1.99
C ALA A 51 -10.72 19.04 -2.20
N MET A 52 -10.46 17.81 -1.72
CA MET A 52 -11.42 16.71 -1.75
C MET A 52 -12.69 17.06 -0.98
N SER A 53 -12.54 17.58 0.23
CA SER A 53 -13.69 18.00 1.04
C SER A 53 -14.54 19.07 0.33
N LYS A 54 -13.89 20.08 -0.23
CA LYS A 54 -14.55 21.16 -0.98
C LYS A 54 -15.27 20.65 -2.23
N LYS A 55 -14.62 19.79 -3.03
CA LYS A 55 -15.18 19.33 -4.31
C LYS A 55 -16.29 18.30 -4.11
N THR A 56 -16.17 17.40 -3.14
CA THR A 56 -17.15 16.33 -2.91
C THR A 56 -18.33 16.76 -2.04
N GLY A 57 -18.17 17.83 -1.26
CA GLY A 57 -19.15 18.26 -0.24
C GLY A 57 -19.19 17.37 1.00
N MET A 58 -18.28 16.42 1.13
CA MET A 58 -18.10 15.55 2.30
C MET A 58 -17.01 16.12 3.21
N LYS A 59 -17.17 16.01 4.52
CA LYS A 59 -16.08 16.31 5.45
C LYS A 59 -15.03 15.21 5.31
N VAL A 60 -13.79 15.58 5.01
CA VAL A 60 -12.67 14.62 4.86
C VAL A 60 -11.68 14.82 5.98
N ASN A 61 -11.45 13.76 6.79
CA ASN A 61 -10.47 13.76 7.86
C ASN A 61 -9.29 12.86 7.50
N ALA A 62 -8.07 13.31 7.76
CA ALA A 62 -6.90 12.46 7.71
C ALA A 62 -6.90 11.48 8.89
N PHE A 63 -6.66 10.19 8.61
CA PHE A 63 -6.54 9.14 9.62
C PHE A 63 -5.12 8.58 9.58
N PHE A 64 -4.43 8.67 10.72
CA PHE A 64 -3.07 8.18 10.91
C PHE A 64 -3.06 7.02 11.91
N ALA A 65 -2.09 6.13 11.75
CA ALA A 65 -1.80 5.05 12.68
C ALA A 65 -0.28 4.95 12.90
N SER A 66 0.15 4.23 13.93
CA SER A 66 1.56 4.00 14.22
C SER A 66 2.27 3.13 13.18
N ASP A 67 1.51 2.30 12.47
CA ASP A 67 1.99 1.35 11.49
C ASP A 67 0.95 1.13 10.36
N TYR A 68 1.34 0.40 9.33
CA TYR A 68 0.47 0.10 8.18
C TYR A 68 -0.74 -0.76 8.57
N ALA A 69 -0.56 -1.67 9.53
CA ALA A 69 -1.65 -2.54 10.01
C ALA A 69 -2.80 -1.74 10.58
N GLY A 70 -2.52 -0.64 11.30
CA GLY A 70 -3.55 0.24 11.86
C GLY A 70 -4.46 0.87 10.80
N ILE A 71 -3.94 1.19 9.60
CA ILE A 71 -4.77 1.69 8.50
C ILE A 71 -5.61 0.56 7.89
N ILE A 72 -5.04 -0.63 7.72
CA ILE A 72 -5.77 -1.81 7.21
C ILE A 72 -6.92 -2.19 8.15
N GLU A 73 -6.65 -2.27 9.45
CA GLU A 73 -7.67 -2.55 10.46
C GLU A 73 -8.69 -1.40 10.59
N GLY A 74 -8.23 -0.16 10.47
CA GLY A 74 -9.12 1.00 10.38
C GLY A 74 -10.13 0.86 9.24
N MET A 75 -9.69 0.42 8.06
CA MET A 75 -10.57 0.13 6.94
C MET A 75 -11.46 -1.08 7.22
N ARG A 76 -10.93 -2.17 7.76
CA ARG A 76 -11.70 -3.37 8.11
C ARG A 76 -12.88 -3.07 9.04
N PHE A 77 -12.68 -2.22 10.04
CA PHE A 77 -13.69 -1.83 11.01
C PHE A 77 -14.47 -0.56 10.62
N ASN A 78 -14.43 -0.17 9.35
CA ASN A 78 -15.13 1.00 8.80
C ASN A 78 -14.79 2.32 9.53
N LYS A 79 -13.58 2.44 10.09
CA LYS A 79 -13.03 3.70 10.61
C LYS A 79 -12.31 4.50 9.53
N VAL A 80 -11.93 3.84 8.43
CA VAL A 80 -11.31 4.40 7.24
C VAL A 80 -12.13 3.95 6.03
N GLN A 81 -12.61 4.89 5.22
CA GLN A 81 -13.42 4.62 4.03
C GLN A 81 -12.61 4.63 2.74
N VAL A 82 -11.59 5.47 2.68
CA VAL A 82 -10.67 5.62 1.55
C VAL A 82 -9.25 5.70 2.10
N ALA A 83 -8.26 5.14 1.42
CA ALA A 83 -6.87 5.22 1.87
C ALA A 83 -5.86 5.20 0.72
N TRP A 84 -4.71 5.84 0.95
CA TRP A 84 -3.48 5.55 0.25
C TRP A 84 -2.76 4.38 0.93
N PHE A 85 -2.39 3.40 0.10
CA PHE A 85 -1.65 2.21 0.51
C PHE A 85 -0.46 1.97 -0.40
N GLY A 86 0.57 1.27 0.09
CA GLY A 86 1.49 0.56 -0.78
C GLY A 86 0.83 -0.70 -1.36
N ASN A 87 1.38 -1.27 -2.44
CA ASN A 87 0.74 -2.41 -3.11
C ASN A 87 0.51 -3.63 -2.19
N LYS A 88 1.46 -3.95 -1.27
CA LYS A 88 1.26 -5.04 -0.31
C LYS A 88 0.14 -4.74 0.69
N SER A 89 0.13 -3.57 1.29
CA SER A 89 -0.94 -3.19 2.23
C SER A 89 -2.30 -3.04 1.55
N ALA A 90 -2.33 -2.61 0.28
CA ALA A 90 -3.56 -2.63 -0.53
C ALA A 90 -4.07 -4.05 -0.77
N MET A 91 -3.18 -5.01 -1.06
CA MET A 91 -3.54 -6.43 -1.18
C MET A 91 -4.22 -6.93 0.11
N GLU A 92 -3.64 -6.64 1.28
CA GLU A 92 -4.24 -6.98 2.58
C GLU A 92 -5.61 -6.29 2.78
N ALA A 93 -5.74 -5.01 2.40
CA ALA A 93 -7.00 -4.28 2.50
C ALA A 93 -8.08 -4.85 1.58
N VAL A 94 -7.73 -5.27 0.36
CA VAL A 94 -8.65 -5.92 -0.59
C VAL A 94 -9.11 -7.28 -0.06
N ASP A 95 -8.21 -8.07 0.53
CA ASP A 95 -8.48 -9.45 0.93
C ASP A 95 -9.26 -9.53 2.25
N ARG A 96 -9.06 -8.62 3.20
CA ARG A 96 -9.62 -8.73 4.55
C ARG A 96 -10.28 -7.48 5.13
N ALA A 97 -10.28 -6.35 4.39
CA ALA A 97 -10.86 -5.10 4.86
C ALA A 97 -11.91 -4.51 3.91
N SER A 98 -12.51 -5.34 3.05
CA SER A 98 -13.51 -4.93 2.05
C SER A 98 -13.03 -3.82 1.11
N GLY A 99 -11.72 -3.72 0.87
CA GLY A 99 -11.14 -2.73 -0.03
C GLY A 99 -11.32 -3.07 -1.51
N GLU A 100 -11.34 -2.05 -2.35
CA GLU A 100 -11.16 -2.14 -3.81
C GLU A 100 -10.23 -1.04 -4.30
N VAL A 101 -9.28 -1.38 -5.15
CA VAL A 101 -8.42 -0.40 -5.83
C VAL A 101 -9.24 0.33 -6.87
N PHE A 102 -9.20 1.66 -6.89
CA PHE A 102 -9.91 2.48 -7.87
C PHE A 102 -9.03 3.44 -8.65
N ALA A 103 -7.85 3.75 -8.14
CA ALA A 103 -6.86 4.62 -8.78
C ALA A 103 -5.44 4.22 -8.35
N GLN A 104 -4.44 4.71 -9.08
CA GLN A 104 -3.04 4.67 -8.70
C GLN A 104 -2.37 6.01 -8.95
N MET A 105 -1.27 6.26 -8.25
CA MET A 105 -0.45 7.45 -8.42
C MET A 105 0.20 7.46 -9.82
N ALA A 106 0.32 8.65 -10.42
CA ALA A 106 0.99 8.86 -11.70
C ALA A 106 2.16 9.82 -11.52
N ASN A 107 3.38 9.37 -11.80
CA ASN A 107 4.58 10.17 -11.63
C ASN A 107 4.69 11.23 -12.73
N ALA A 108 5.19 12.42 -12.39
CA ALA A 108 5.32 13.55 -13.30
C ALA A 108 6.35 13.30 -14.42
N ASP A 109 7.35 12.46 -14.16
CA ASP A 109 8.37 12.04 -15.14
C ASP A 109 7.91 10.89 -16.06
N GLY A 110 6.66 10.41 -15.89
CA GLY A 110 6.06 9.33 -16.69
C GLY A 110 6.51 7.93 -16.28
N THR A 111 7.34 7.76 -15.27
CA THR A 111 7.69 6.44 -14.74
C THR A 111 6.47 5.73 -14.17
N LYS A 112 6.42 4.40 -14.28
CA LYS A 112 5.26 3.59 -13.91
C LYS A 112 5.35 2.99 -12.50
N GLY A 113 6.24 3.53 -11.68
CA GLY A 113 6.45 3.01 -10.33
C GLY A 113 7.72 3.55 -9.68
N TYR A 114 8.22 2.80 -8.72
CA TYR A 114 9.35 3.15 -7.86
C TYR A 114 10.20 1.92 -7.53
N TYR A 115 11.26 2.09 -6.74
CA TYR A 115 12.22 1.02 -6.45
C TYR A 115 12.40 0.82 -4.95
N SER A 116 12.55 -0.43 -4.52
CA SER A 116 13.08 -0.77 -3.21
C SER A 116 14.60 -0.72 -3.23
N HIS A 117 15.17 -0.28 -2.12
CA HIS A 117 16.62 -0.17 -1.94
C HIS A 117 17.08 -0.83 -0.65
N LEU A 118 18.33 -1.35 -0.65
CA LEU A 118 19.13 -1.46 0.55
C LEU A 118 20.06 -0.25 0.62
N ILE A 119 20.07 0.40 1.77
CA ILE A 119 20.87 1.59 2.05
C ILE A 119 21.86 1.34 3.18
N VAL A 120 23.01 1.99 3.08
CA VAL A 120 24.08 1.99 4.08
C VAL A 120 24.59 3.40 4.28
N HIS A 121 25.31 3.65 5.36
CA HIS A 121 26.04 4.92 5.51
C HIS A 121 27.09 5.05 4.40
N LYS A 122 27.34 6.26 3.90
CA LYS A 122 28.30 6.52 2.79
C LYS A 122 29.71 5.97 3.06
N ASP A 123 30.18 6.04 4.32
CA ASP A 123 31.49 5.55 4.75
C ASP A 123 31.51 4.02 5.03
N SER A 124 30.38 3.33 4.87
CA SER A 124 30.31 1.88 5.10
C SER A 124 31.24 1.14 4.13
N PRO A 125 31.94 0.09 4.58
CA PRO A 125 32.75 -0.76 3.71
C PRO A 125 31.90 -1.67 2.80
N LEU A 126 30.56 -1.73 2.99
CA LEU A 126 29.64 -2.52 2.18
C LEU A 126 29.41 -1.82 0.84
N GLN A 127 29.78 -2.45 -0.28
CA GLN A 127 29.64 -1.86 -1.62
C GLN A 127 28.50 -2.49 -2.44
N SER A 128 28.02 -3.66 -2.05
CA SER A 128 27.11 -4.48 -2.82
C SER A 128 26.18 -5.30 -1.92
N LEU A 129 25.13 -5.91 -2.52
CA LEU A 129 24.31 -6.92 -1.86
C LEU A 129 25.15 -8.10 -1.36
N ASP A 130 26.11 -8.54 -2.15
CA ASP A 130 27.01 -9.65 -1.78
C ASP A 130 27.78 -9.36 -0.49
N ASP A 131 28.28 -8.13 -0.30
CA ASP A 131 28.94 -7.74 0.94
C ASP A 131 27.98 -7.80 2.13
N VAL A 132 26.75 -7.34 1.97
CA VAL A 132 25.71 -7.42 3.00
C VAL A 132 25.43 -8.87 3.39
N LEU A 133 25.25 -9.76 2.42
CA LEU A 133 24.97 -11.17 2.67
C LEU A 133 26.15 -11.89 3.34
N LYS A 134 27.37 -11.63 2.90
CA LYS A 134 28.58 -12.26 3.45
C LYS A 134 28.89 -11.81 4.88
N LYS A 135 28.67 -10.53 5.20
CA LYS A 135 29.00 -9.93 6.51
C LYS A 135 27.82 -9.87 7.47
N GLY A 136 26.66 -10.36 7.09
CA GLY A 136 25.40 -10.18 7.82
C GLY A 136 25.47 -10.46 9.32
N LYS A 137 26.23 -11.47 9.75
CA LYS A 137 26.41 -11.83 11.18
C LYS A 137 26.98 -10.71 12.06
N ASP A 138 27.71 -9.78 11.47
CA ASP A 138 28.32 -8.65 12.16
C ASP A 138 27.46 -7.38 12.07
N LEU A 139 26.43 -7.38 11.22
CA LEU A 139 25.64 -6.20 10.87
C LEU A 139 24.32 -6.12 11.64
N SER A 140 23.92 -4.90 11.94
CA SER A 140 22.57 -4.54 12.36
C SER A 140 21.71 -4.17 11.13
N PHE A 141 20.44 -4.61 11.12
CA PHE A 141 19.53 -4.46 9.99
C PHE A 141 18.26 -3.71 10.39
N GLY A 142 17.95 -2.65 9.65
CA GLY A 142 16.68 -1.93 9.69
C GLY A 142 15.71 -2.48 8.65
N ASN A 143 14.80 -3.37 9.07
CA ASN A 143 13.74 -3.90 8.20
C ASN A 143 12.58 -2.91 8.11
N GLY A 144 11.79 -2.96 7.04
CA GLY A 144 10.57 -2.17 6.90
C GLY A 144 9.38 -2.76 7.64
N ASP A 145 8.27 -1.99 7.68
CA ASP A 145 6.98 -2.47 8.18
C ASP A 145 6.56 -3.76 7.44
N PRO A 146 6.07 -4.80 8.15
CA PRO A 146 5.67 -6.09 7.54
C PRO A 146 4.63 -5.97 6.43
N ASN A 147 3.83 -4.90 6.40
CA ASN A 147 2.86 -4.61 5.35
C ASN A 147 3.40 -3.66 4.25
N SER A 148 4.67 -3.26 4.32
CA SER A 148 5.31 -2.45 3.28
C SER A 148 5.70 -3.31 2.08
N THR A 149 5.45 -2.78 0.87
CA THR A 149 5.90 -3.39 -0.38
C THR A 149 7.41 -3.31 -0.52
N SER A 150 7.94 -2.09 -0.57
CA SER A 150 9.36 -1.81 -0.80
C SER A 150 10.23 -1.99 0.43
N GLY A 151 9.67 -1.78 1.63
CA GLY A 151 10.42 -1.94 2.87
C GLY A 151 10.52 -3.39 3.35
N PHE A 152 9.60 -4.25 2.94
CA PHE A 152 9.52 -5.62 3.46
C PHE A 152 9.34 -6.69 2.38
N LEU A 153 8.23 -6.70 1.60
CA LEU A 153 7.93 -7.81 0.71
C LEU A 153 8.99 -7.99 -0.38
N VAL A 154 9.31 -6.91 -1.07
CA VAL A 154 10.27 -6.91 -2.20
C VAL A 154 11.67 -7.33 -1.72
N PRO A 155 12.26 -6.74 -0.68
CA PRO A 155 13.54 -7.24 -0.16
C PRO A 155 13.45 -8.64 0.45
N SER A 156 12.31 -9.04 1.06
CA SER A 156 12.12 -10.42 1.55
C SER A 156 12.27 -11.45 0.44
N TYR A 157 11.83 -11.15 -0.77
CA TYR A 157 11.99 -12.06 -1.89
C TYR A 157 13.35 -11.88 -2.59
N TYR A 158 13.62 -10.70 -3.13
CA TYR A 158 14.79 -10.49 -4.00
C TYR A 158 16.13 -10.51 -3.27
N VAL A 159 16.17 -10.03 -2.03
CA VAL A 159 17.39 -9.99 -1.23
C VAL A 159 17.57 -11.30 -0.44
N PHE A 160 16.51 -11.73 0.25
CA PHE A 160 16.67 -12.83 1.22
C PHE A 160 16.26 -14.18 0.64
N SER A 161 15.03 -14.32 0.13
CA SER A 161 14.51 -15.62 -0.32
C SER A 161 15.32 -16.21 -1.50
N LEU A 162 15.66 -15.40 -2.50
CA LEU A 162 16.47 -15.85 -3.64
C LEU A 162 17.90 -16.25 -3.23
N ASN A 163 18.43 -15.68 -2.16
CA ASN A 163 19.75 -16.00 -1.62
C ASN A 163 19.69 -17.01 -0.47
N LYS A 164 18.53 -17.68 -0.26
CA LYS A 164 18.32 -18.68 0.82
C LYS A 164 18.71 -18.15 2.21
N ALA A 165 18.50 -16.86 2.43
CA ALA A 165 18.80 -16.16 3.68
C ALA A 165 17.50 -15.80 4.43
N ASP A 166 17.58 -15.77 5.76
CA ASP A 166 16.52 -15.22 6.62
C ASP A 166 17.14 -14.04 7.39
N PRO A 167 16.58 -12.82 7.30
CA PRO A 167 17.13 -11.67 7.99
C PRO A 167 17.23 -11.86 9.51
N LYS A 168 16.36 -12.66 10.12
CA LYS A 168 16.39 -12.94 11.57
C LYS A 168 17.60 -13.74 11.99
N THR A 169 18.12 -14.60 11.12
CA THR A 169 19.30 -15.44 11.38
C THR A 169 20.55 -14.91 10.68
N LEU A 170 20.39 -14.14 9.61
CA LEU A 170 21.50 -13.53 8.88
C LEU A 170 22.16 -12.40 9.68
N PHE A 171 21.37 -11.50 10.25
CA PHE A 171 21.89 -10.32 10.92
C PHE A 171 22.12 -10.54 12.42
N LYS A 172 23.09 -9.79 13.00
CA LYS A 172 23.34 -9.74 14.43
C LYS A 172 22.11 -9.26 15.21
N VAL A 173 21.44 -8.23 14.67
CA VAL A 173 20.19 -7.70 15.19
C VAL A 173 19.33 -7.16 14.04
N THR A 174 18.03 -7.43 14.09
CA THR A 174 17.04 -6.89 13.14
C THR A 174 16.02 -6.06 13.91
N ARG A 175 15.77 -4.85 13.44
CA ARG A 175 14.73 -3.93 13.94
C ARG A 175 13.76 -3.60 12.84
N THR A 176 12.51 -3.29 13.18
CA THR A 176 11.49 -2.86 12.24
C THR A 176 11.19 -1.38 12.45
N ALA A 177 11.20 -0.60 11.37
CA ALA A 177 10.84 0.81 11.38
C ALA A 177 10.25 1.23 10.02
N ASN A 178 9.68 2.44 9.94
CA ASN A 178 9.24 3.01 8.68
C ASN A 178 10.45 3.51 7.85
N HIS A 179 10.17 3.96 6.62
CA HIS A 179 11.23 4.36 5.69
C HIS A 179 12.06 5.53 6.21
N GLU A 180 11.42 6.59 6.73
CA GLU A 180 12.11 7.77 7.26
C GLU A 180 13.02 7.38 8.43
N ALA A 181 12.49 6.64 9.41
CA ALA A 181 13.26 6.21 10.56
C ALA A 181 14.45 5.31 10.18
N ASN A 182 14.30 4.42 9.20
CA ASN A 182 15.38 3.60 8.67
C ASN A 182 16.45 4.47 7.98
N ALA A 183 16.05 5.45 7.17
CA ALA A 183 16.99 6.37 6.53
C ALA A 183 17.80 7.17 7.58
N MET A 184 17.11 7.73 8.59
CA MET A 184 17.76 8.46 9.68
C MET A 184 18.68 7.57 10.51
N ALA A 185 18.30 6.33 10.79
CA ALA A 185 19.12 5.38 11.53
C ALA A 185 20.42 5.04 10.79
N VAL A 186 20.35 4.85 9.47
CA VAL A 186 21.55 4.65 8.62
C VAL A 186 22.41 5.91 8.59
N ALA A 187 21.82 7.08 8.33
CA ALA A 187 22.54 8.36 8.26
C ALA A 187 23.24 8.75 9.57
N ASN A 188 22.75 8.24 10.71
CA ASN A 188 23.32 8.44 12.04
C ASN A 188 24.17 7.24 12.52
N LYS A 189 24.48 6.25 11.68
CA LYS A 189 25.26 5.04 12.01
C LYS A 189 24.65 4.21 13.17
N GLN A 190 23.31 4.26 13.35
CA GLN A 190 22.59 3.50 14.35
C GLN A 190 22.23 2.08 13.88
N VAL A 191 22.16 1.89 12.56
CA VAL A 191 22.08 0.59 11.89
C VAL A 191 23.05 0.57 10.71
N ASP A 192 23.61 -0.60 10.41
CA ASP A 192 24.62 -0.76 9.36
C ASP A 192 24.01 -0.81 7.97
N VAL A 193 22.85 -1.43 7.83
CA VAL A 193 22.10 -1.55 6.58
C VAL A 193 20.59 -1.51 6.86
N ALA A 194 19.82 -0.88 5.97
CA ALA A 194 18.37 -0.86 6.11
C ALA A 194 17.66 -0.93 4.75
N THR A 195 16.38 -1.32 4.77
CA THR A 195 15.49 -1.16 3.61
C THR A 195 14.97 0.27 3.52
N ASN A 196 14.81 0.73 2.28
CA ASN A 196 14.20 2.01 1.94
C ASN A 196 13.59 1.94 0.54
N ASN A 197 13.19 3.08 -0.03
CA ASN A 197 12.74 3.18 -1.41
C ASN A 197 13.13 4.52 -2.05
N SER A 198 13.02 4.59 -3.38
CA SER A 198 13.40 5.77 -4.14
C SER A 198 12.57 7.01 -3.80
N GLU A 199 11.27 6.86 -3.50
CA GLU A 199 10.38 7.98 -3.16
C GLU A 199 10.73 8.57 -1.80
N ASN A 200 10.95 7.73 -0.76
CA ASN A 200 11.35 8.22 0.55
C ASN A 200 12.74 8.83 0.54
N LEU A 201 13.71 8.27 -0.21
CA LEU A 201 15.02 8.88 -0.34
C LEU A 201 14.93 10.27 -0.99
N GLU A 202 14.02 10.48 -1.93
CA GLU A 202 13.75 11.80 -2.49
C GLU A 202 13.20 12.76 -1.43
N LYS A 203 12.26 12.31 -0.59
CA LYS A 203 11.77 13.09 0.56
C LYS A 203 12.86 13.44 1.55
N VAL A 204 13.74 12.49 1.86
CA VAL A 204 14.91 12.76 2.72
C VAL A 204 15.85 13.78 2.08
N ARG A 205 16.05 13.72 0.76
CA ARG A 205 16.84 14.70 0.02
C ARG A 205 16.27 16.11 0.13
N GLU A 206 14.95 16.26 0.08
CA GLU A 206 14.26 17.55 0.16
C GLU A 206 14.23 18.10 1.58
N HIS A 207 13.88 17.27 2.58
CA HIS A 207 13.65 17.73 3.95
C HIS A 207 14.89 17.71 4.83
N ALA A 208 15.86 16.84 4.53
CA ALA A 208 17.09 16.65 5.30
C ALA A 208 18.31 16.37 4.41
N PRO A 209 18.69 17.30 3.50
CA PRO A 209 19.74 17.08 2.50
C PRO A 209 21.09 16.67 3.11
N ALA A 210 21.43 17.19 4.28
CA ALA A 210 22.64 16.78 5.00
C ALA A 210 22.60 15.30 5.42
N LYS A 211 21.44 14.77 5.79
CA LYS A 211 21.27 13.34 6.11
C LYS A 211 21.24 12.48 4.86
N TYR A 212 20.60 12.95 3.79
CA TYR A 212 20.64 12.26 2.50
C TYR A 212 22.07 12.05 1.99
N SER A 213 22.93 13.05 2.13
CA SER A 213 24.34 12.96 1.71
C SER A 213 25.18 11.95 2.50
N GLU A 214 24.68 11.47 3.64
CA GLU A 214 25.30 10.39 4.43
C GLU A 214 24.85 9.00 4.00
N ILE A 215 23.89 8.87 3.06
CA ILE A 215 23.29 7.61 2.64
C ILE A 215 23.81 7.18 1.28
N ARG A 216 24.06 5.89 1.13
CA ARG A 216 24.41 5.26 -0.14
C ARG A 216 23.54 4.02 -0.38
N VAL A 217 23.06 3.85 -1.62
CA VAL A 217 22.32 2.66 -2.07
C VAL A 217 23.33 1.59 -2.48
N VAL A 218 23.13 0.36 -1.99
CA VAL A 218 23.96 -0.81 -2.32
C VAL A 218 23.20 -1.91 -3.07
N TRP A 219 21.86 -1.77 -3.17
CA TRP A 219 21.02 -2.64 -3.96
C TRP A 219 19.73 -1.92 -4.36
N THR A 220 19.25 -2.24 -5.57
CA THR A 220 17.99 -1.72 -6.13
C THR A 220 17.17 -2.88 -6.71
N SER A 221 15.88 -2.88 -6.44
CA SER A 221 14.94 -3.90 -6.92
C SER A 221 14.55 -3.71 -8.40
N PRO A 222 13.88 -4.69 -9.02
CA PRO A 222 12.99 -4.44 -10.16
C PRO A 222 11.93 -3.39 -9.82
N LEU A 223 11.33 -2.77 -10.85
CA LEU A 223 10.30 -1.74 -10.71
C LEU A 223 9.08 -2.29 -9.94
N ILE A 224 8.64 -1.53 -8.95
CA ILE A 224 7.41 -1.75 -8.20
C ILE A 224 6.34 -0.83 -8.81
N PRO A 225 5.14 -1.31 -9.15
CA PRO A 225 4.06 -0.44 -9.62
C PRO A 225 3.76 0.71 -8.65
N SER A 226 3.40 1.88 -9.19
CA SER A 226 2.99 3.04 -8.39
C SER A 226 1.91 2.69 -7.37
N ASP A 227 1.89 3.39 -6.24
CA ASP A 227 1.02 3.07 -5.12
C ASP A 227 -0.47 3.30 -5.46
N PRO A 228 -1.36 2.39 -5.01
CA PRO A 228 -2.79 2.46 -5.22
C PRO A 228 -3.52 3.32 -4.19
N LEU A 229 -4.65 3.87 -4.63
CA LEU A 229 -5.72 4.33 -3.76
C LEU A 229 -6.80 3.26 -3.67
N VAL A 230 -7.26 2.99 -2.45
CA VAL A 230 -8.25 1.96 -2.14
C VAL A 230 -9.44 2.61 -1.45
N MET A 231 -10.65 2.22 -1.84
CA MET A 231 -11.87 2.57 -1.13
C MET A 231 -12.60 1.29 -0.67
N ARG A 232 -13.48 1.40 0.31
CA ARG A 232 -14.33 0.26 0.69
C ARG A 232 -15.37 -0.03 -0.39
N LYS A 233 -15.62 -1.31 -0.65
CA LYS A 233 -16.61 -1.79 -1.64
C LYS A 233 -18.04 -1.42 -1.27
N ASP A 234 -18.35 -1.38 0.03
CA ASP A 234 -19.68 -1.19 0.59
C ASP A 234 -20.08 0.28 0.78
N LEU A 235 -19.29 1.22 0.27
CA LEU A 235 -19.68 2.63 0.26
C LEU A 235 -20.84 2.86 -0.72
N PRO A 236 -21.75 3.84 -0.44
CA PRO A 236 -22.77 4.27 -1.39
C PRO A 236 -22.17 4.63 -2.75
N GLU A 237 -22.77 4.16 -3.85
CA GLU A 237 -22.22 4.36 -5.20
C GLU A 237 -22.04 5.86 -5.55
N ALA A 238 -22.97 6.72 -5.11
CA ALA A 238 -22.84 8.17 -5.30
C ALA A 238 -21.58 8.73 -4.61
N SER A 239 -21.26 8.24 -3.40
CA SER A 239 -20.04 8.63 -2.68
C SER A 239 -18.80 8.10 -3.36
N LYS A 240 -18.80 6.83 -3.82
CA LYS A 240 -17.70 6.24 -4.60
C LYS A 240 -17.42 7.02 -5.89
N ALA A 241 -18.48 7.40 -6.60
CA ALA A 241 -18.35 8.18 -7.83
C ALA A 241 -17.69 9.55 -7.58
N LYS A 242 -18.11 10.27 -6.52
CA LYS A 242 -17.51 11.56 -6.14
C LYS A 242 -16.03 11.42 -5.77
N VAL A 243 -15.68 10.40 -5.00
CA VAL A 243 -14.28 10.12 -4.62
C VAL A 243 -13.42 9.80 -5.84
N ARG A 244 -13.92 8.93 -6.72
CA ARG A 244 -13.23 8.56 -7.96
C ARG A 244 -13.04 9.77 -8.88
N ASP A 245 -14.10 10.54 -9.12
CA ASP A 245 -14.05 11.74 -9.96
C ASP A 245 -13.05 12.77 -9.40
N PHE A 246 -13.05 12.98 -8.07
CA PHE A 246 -12.10 13.89 -7.45
C PHE A 246 -10.65 13.47 -7.78
N PHE A 247 -10.25 12.26 -7.47
CA PHE A 247 -8.86 11.83 -7.68
C PHE A 247 -8.47 11.81 -9.16
N LEU A 248 -9.34 11.30 -10.04
CA LEU A 248 -9.02 11.20 -11.47
C LEU A 248 -8.99 12.55 -12.20
N THR A 249 -9.48 13.62 -11.58
CA THR A 249 -9.42 14.98 -12.14
C THR A 249 -8.51 15.92 -11.36
N TYR A 250 -8.00 15.52 -10.18
CA TYR A 250 -7.10 16.34 -9.38
C TYR A 250 -5.76 16.54 -10.10
N GLY A 251 -5.29 17.79 -10.16
CA GLY A 251 -4.14 18.22 -10.94
C GLY A 251 -4.53 18.95 -12.24
N GLN A 252 -5.82 18.92 -12.62
CA GLN A 252 -6.35 19.65 -13.79
C GLN A 252 -6.91 21.04 -13.43
N GLY A 253 -7.13 21.30 -12.13
CA GLY A 253 -7.78 22.50 -11.60
C GLY A 253 -6.87 23.74 -11.47
N GLY A 254 -5.59 23.66 -11.90
CA GLY A 254 -4.67 24.78 -11.89
C GLY A 254 -3.35 24.51 -11.15
N GLN A 255 -2.55 25.58 -10.96
CA GLN A 255 -1.19 25.46 -10.46
C GLN A 255 -1.14 24.95 -9.01
N GLN A 256 -2.08 25.38 -8.16
CA GLN A 256 -2.11 24.96 -6.74
C GLN A 256 -2.25 23.42 -6.58
N GLU A 257 -3.07 22.77 -7.42
CA GLU A 257 -3.21 21.32 -7.38
C GLU A 257 -1.94 20.63 -7.87
N LYS A 258 -1.29 21.16 -8.92
CA LYS A 258 -0.02 20.65 -9.44
C LYS A 258 1.10 20.77 -8.40
N ASP A 259 1.17 21.90 -7.70
CA ASP A 259 2.17 22.11 -6.64
C ASP A 259 1.96 21.13 -5.48
N ALA A 260 0.70 20.88 -5.09
CA ALA A 260 0.37 19.89 -4.07
C ALA A 260 0.78 18.46 -4.49
N LEU A 261 0.55 18.08 -5.74
CA LEU A 261 0.97 16.79 -6.30
C LEU A 261 2.50 16.65 -6.37
N MET A 262 3.18 17.70 -6.81
CA MET A 262 4.65 17.74 -6.85
C MET A 262 5.23 17.62 -5.45
N LYS A 263 4.65 18.31 -4.47
CA LYS A 263 5.05 18.23 -3.06
C LYS A 263 4.78 16.85 -2.47
N LEU A 264 3.63 16.23 -2.79
CA LEU A 264 3.25 14.93 -2.23
C LEU A 264 4.27 13.83 -2.59
N SER A 265 4.61 13.64 -3.85
CA SER A 265 5.59 12.64 -4.30
C SER A 265 5.95 12.84 -5.78
N LYS A 266 6.15 14.06 -6.25
CA LYS A 266 6.46 14.38 -7.66
C LYS A 266 5.43 13.81 -8.64
N LEU A 267 4.16 13.87 -8.29
CA LEU A 267 3.08 13.33 -9.09
C LEU A 267 2.59 14.32 -10.15
N SER A 268 2.05 13.78 -11.24
CA SER A 268 1.24 14.52 -12.22
C SER A 268 -0.27 14.41 -11.94
N GLY A 269 -0.70 13.43 -11.12
CA GLY A 269 -2.09 13.15 -10.79
C GLY A 269 -2.32 11.71 -10.37
N PHE A 270 -3.54 11.25 -10.59
CA PHE A 270 -3.96 9.87 -10.34
C PHE A 270 -4.63 9.33 -11.61
N ILE A 271 -4.39 8.06 -11.91
CA ILE A 271 -4.98 7.40 -13.09
C ILE A 271 -5.87 6.23 -12.64
N PRO A 272 -6.87 5.83 -13.47
CA PRO A 272 -7.72 4.69 -13.14
C PRO A 272 -6.89 3.42 -12.91
N SER A 273 -7.28 2.66 -11.92
CA SER A 273 -6.69 1.35 -11.64
C SER A 273 -7.73 0.41 -11.03
N THR A 274 -7.38 -0.87 -10.91
CA THR A 274 -8.22 -1.91 -10.33
C THR A 274 -7.37 -2.88 -9.51
N ASN A 275 -8.01 -3.84 -8.86
CA ASN A 275 -7.30 -4.89 -8.12
C ASN A 275 -6.30 -5.68 -8.98
N SER A 276 -6.37 -5.63 -10.32
CA SER A 276 -5.42 -6.31 -11.20
C SER A 276 -4.00 -5.73 -11.11
N GLN A 277 -3.83 -4.46 -10.72
CA GLN A 277 -2.47 -3.94 -10.45
C GLN A 277 -1.73 -4.72 -9.35
N LEU A 278 -2.46 -5.39 -8.46
CA LEU A 278 -1.89 -6.16 -7.35
C LEU A 278 -1.41 -7.56 -7.76
N ILE A 279 -1.69 -8.00 -9.01
CA ILE A 279 -1.29 -9.34 -9.49
C ILE A 279 0.22 -9.58 -9.33
N PRO A 280 1.14 -8.69 -9.74
CA PRO A 280 2.57 -8.90 -9.56
C PRO A 280 2.97 -9.04 -8.08
N ILE A 281 2.30 -8.34 -7.20
CA ILE A 281 2.57 -8.35 -5.75
C ILE A 281 2.08 -9.66 -5.13
N ARG A 282 0.90 -10.15 -5.54
CA ARG A 282 0.39 -11.48 -5.16
C ARG A 282 1.32 -12.59 -5.63
N GLN A 283 1.79 -12.52 -6.87
CA GLN A 283 2.78 -13.47 -7.39
C GLN A 283 4.07 -13.45 -6.55
N LEU A 284 4.58 -12.26 -6.19
CA LEU A 284 5.78 -12.13 -5.38
C LEU A 284 5.62 -12.74 -3.98
N GLU A 285 4.47 -12.53 -3.33
CA GLU A 285 4.16 -13.14 -2.03
C GLU A 285 4.09 -14.68 -2.13
N LEU A 286 3.48 -15.20 -3.21
CA LEU A 286 3.41 -16.63 -3.46
C LEU A 286 4.79 -17.23 -3.77
N PHE A 287 5.63 -16.58 -4.57
CA PHE A 287 7.01 -17.03 -4.82
C PHE A 287 7.85 -17.06 -3.53
N LYS A 288 7.74 -16.03 -2.68
CA LYS A 288 8.38 -16.02 -1.36
C LYS A 288 7.89 -17.19 -0.50
N SER A 289 6.58 -17.43 -0.47
CA SER A 289 5.97 -18.53 0.28
C SER A 289 6.41 -19.89 -0.25
N ARG A 290 6.49 -20.05 -1.57
CA ARG A 290 6.96 -21.25 -2.24
C ARG A 290 8.39 -21.59 -1.82
N ASN A 291 9.29 -20.63 -1.92
CA ASN A 291 10.70 -20.82 -1.50
C ASN A 291 10.82 -21.20 -0.01
N LYS A 292 9.98 -20.58 0.84
CA LYS A 292 9.95 -20.93 2.27
C LYS A 292 9.49 -22.37 2.51
N VAL A 293 8.44 -22.82 1.81
CA VAL A 293 7.96 -24.22 1.89
C VAL A 293 9.01 -25.20 1.38
N GLU A 294 9.66 -24.89 0.25
CA GLU A 294 10.75 -25.72 -0.30
C GLU A 294 11.93 -25.88 0.67
N ALA A 295 12.31 -24.78 1.32
CA ALA A 295 13.45 -24.77 2.25
C ALA A 295 13.13 -25.37 3.63
N ASP A 296 11.88 -25.61 3.98
CA ASP A 296 11.49 -26.13 5.30
C ASP A 296 11.89 -27.61 5.43
N ALA A 297 12.98 -27.86 6.14
CA ALA A 297 13.48 -29.22 6.40
C ALA A 297 12.62 -30.00 7.41
N ASN A 298 11.79 -29.31 8.21
CA ASN A 298 10.97 -29.95 9.26
C ASN A 298 9.57 -30.32 8.76
N MET A 299 9.19 -29.89 7.56
CA MET A 299 7.87 -30.18 6.99
C MET A 299 7.83 -31.60 6.40
N ALA A 300 6.79 -32.38 6.73
CA ALA A 300 6.58 -33.70 6.14
C ALA A 300 6.46 -33.60 4.60
N ALA A 301 7.02 -34.58 3.88
CA ALA A 301 7.07 -34.54 2.42
C ALA A 301 5.69 -34.42 1.77
N ALA A 302 4.67 -35.12 2.28
CA ALA A 302 3.28 -35.03 1.78
C ALA A 302 2.68 -33.64 1.98
N ASP A 303 2.90 -33.01 3.14
CA ASP A 303 2.41 -31.65 3.42
C ASP A 303 3.12 -30.62 2.55
N LYS A 304 4.43 -30.80 2.35
CA LYS A 304 5.24 -29.95 1.45
C LYS A 304 4.71 -30.01 0.02
N GLN A 305 4.47 -31.21 -0.51
CA GLN A 305 3.94 -31.42 -1.85
C GLN A 305 2.55 -30.78 -2.01
N THR A 306 1.66 -30.97 -1.03
CA THR A 306 0.31 -30.37 -1.04
C THR A 306 0.37 -28.86 -1.05
N LYS A 307 1.19 -28.24 -0.20
CA LYS A 307 1.34 -26.77 -0.15
C LYS A 307 1.95 -26.20 -1.43
N LEU A 308 2.96 -26.85 -1.99
CA LEU A 308 3.58 -26.43 -3.25
C LEU A 308 2.56 -26.50 -4.40
N ALA A 309 1.79 -27.59 -4.50
CA ALA A 309 0.74 -27.73 -5.52
C ALA A 309 -0.34 -26.66 -5.40
N ASP A 310 -0.76 -26.30 -4.18
CA ASP A 310 -1.72 -25.20 -3.98
C ASP A 310 -1.15 -23.84 -4.41
N ILE A 311 0.09 -23.54 -4.04
CA ILE A 311 0.78 -22.31 -4.45
C ILE A 311 0.92 -22.25 -5.98
N ASP A 312 1.34 -23.34 -6.63
CA ASP A 312 1.51 -23.40 -8.08
C ASP A 312 0.16 -23.22 -8.81
N LYS A 313 -0.93 -23.76 -8.26
CA LYS A 313 -2.30 -23.52 -8.75
C LYS A 313 -2.69 -22.04 -8.64
N GLN A 314 -2.40 -21.39 -7.52
CA GLN A 314 -2.68 -19.96 -7.34
C GLN A 314 -1.85 -19.10 -8.30
N LEU A 315 -0.57 -19.40 -8.48
CA LEU A 315 0.31 -18.72 -9.45
C LEU A 315 -0.22 -18.84 -10.88
N SER A 316 -0.68 -20.04 -11.27
CA SER A 316 -1.27 -20.30 -12.57
C SER A 316 -2.56 -19.50 -12.79
N ALA A 317 -3.42 -19.42 -11.77
CA ALA A 317 -4.65 -18.61 -11.83
C ALA A 317 -4.35 -17.11 -11.98
N LEU A 318 -3.33 -16.59 -11.28
CA LEU A 318 -2.90 -15.19 -11.41
C LEU A 318 -2.26 -14.90 -12.79
N ALA A 319 -1.57 -15.86 -13.39
CA ALA A 319 -1.01 -15.71 -14.72
C ALA A 319 -2.09 -15.63 -15.82
N ALA A 320 -3.20 -16.36 -15.64
CA ALA A 320 -4.35 -16.33 -16.55
C ALA A 320 -5.24 -15.07 -16.40
N ALA A 321 -5.12 -14.35 -15.28
CA ALA A 321 -5.91 -13.14 -15.01
C ALA A 321 -5.26 -11.83 -15.49
N LYS A 322 -4.16 -11.90 -16.24
CA LYS A 322 -3.42 -10.75 -16.81
C LYS A 322 -4.07 -10.21 -18.08
#